data_18314ddfad267add9a36345333b94e1d
#
_entry.id   18314ddfad267add9a36345333b94e1d
#
_cell.length_a   1.000
_cell.length_b   1.000
_cell.length_c   1.000
_cell.angle_alpha   90.00
_cell.angle_beta   90.00
_cell.angle_gamma   90.00
#
_symmetry.space_group_name_H-M   'P 1'
#
loop_
_entity.id
_entity.type
_entity.pdbx_description
1 polymer ?
#
loop_
_entity_poly.entity_id
_entity_poly.type
_entity_poly.pdbx_seq_one_letter_code
_entity_poly.pdbx_strand_id
1 'polypeptide(L)'
;LEIIEFFDFIVSNEDVSNSKPHPEMYWKCISKMGVLPEETLIVEDSPYGLLAASRTNSHILRVANPSDVNVKNVYKKLQEIEKQVMMTTPKWKDDKLNVLIPMAGAGSRFEKAGYTFPKPLIDVEGEPMIKLVSENINMDATFIYIVQKSHREKYNLDALLNLVSPGCKIVEVDGITEGAAVTTLLAKEYINNDSPLVMANSDQFIEWDSNEFMYKMSETNSDGGIVTFKATHPKWSFAKLDENGYVTEVAEKNPISDIATVGIYYWSKGSDYVKYAEQMIEKNVRVNNEFYVCPVFNEAIQDGKKIRTYEIQTMWGLGTPEDLNVYLNRKRY
;
A
#
# COMPACT_ATOMS: atom_id res chain seq x y z
N LEU A 1 21.48 31.89 -31.54
CA LEU A 1 20.14 32.15 -31.00
C LEU A 1 20.25 33.29 -29.99
N GLU A 2 19.55 34.39 -30.18
CA GLU A 2 19.55 35.58 -29.32
C GLU A 2 18.91 35.33 -27.91
N ILE A 3 18.56 34.07 -27.60
CA ILE A 3 17.90 33.67 -26.34
C ILE A 3 18.83 32.90 -25.39
N ILE A 4 20.09 32.68 -25.73
CA ILE A 4 21.04 31.91 -24.92
C ILE A 4 21.25 32.54 -23.54
N GLU A 5 21.18 33.84 -23.41
CA GLU A 5 21.32 34.57 -22.14
C GLU A 5 20.21 34.31 -21.12
N PHE A 6 19.11 33.71 -21.57
CA PHE A 6 17.97 33.35 -20.68
C PHE A 6 18.07 31.91 -20.13
N PHE A 7 19.14 31.17 -20.46
CA PHE A 7 19.36 29.80 -19.99
C PHE A 7 20.59 29.74 -19.11
N ASP A 8 20.47 29.06 -17.97
CA ASP A 8 21.61 28.78 -17.09
C ASP A 8 22.63 27.87 -17.78
N PHE A 9 22.16 26.92 -18.59
CA PHE A 9 22.97 26.03 -19.42
C PHE A 9 22.11 25.29 -20.46
N ILE A 10 22.76 24.64 -21.40
CA ILE A 10 22.16 23.77 -22.40
C ILE A 10 22.77 22.37 -22.28
N VAL A 11 21.97 21.33 -22.45
CA VAL A 11 22.40 19.94 -22.61
C VAL A 11 21.80 19.39 -23.90
N SER A 12 22.65 18.87 -24.76
CA SER A 12 22.29 18.33 -26.08
C SER A 12 22.45 16.79 -26.10
N ASN A 13 22.13 16.18 -27.25
CA ASN A 13 22.39 14.74 -27.46
C ASN A 13 23.89 14.42 -27.48
N GLU A 14 24.76 15.38 -27.77
CA GLU A 14 26.22 15.20 -27.77
C GLU A 14 26.79 15.14 -26.35
N ASP A 15 26.02 15.60 -25.36
CA ASP A 15 26.42 15.62 -23.96
C ASP A 15 26.04 14.33 -23.20
N VAL A 16 25.34 13.40 -23.81
CA VAL A 16 24.81 12.19 -23.17
C VAL A 16 25.24 10.94 -23.95
N SER A 17 25.41 9.83 -23.23
CA SER A 17 25.70 8.54 -23.83
C SER A 17 24.43 7.86 -24.37
N ASN A 18 23.29 8.11 -23.76
CA ASN A 18 22.02 7.53 -24.13
C ASN A 18 20.98 8.63 -24.41
N SER A 19 20.55 8.72 -25.67
CA SER A 19 19.51 9.67 -26.07
C SER A 19 18.12 9.26 -25.64
N LYS A 20 17.14 10.18 -25.72
CA LYS A 20 15.71 9.87 -25.46
C LYS A 20 15.27 8.64 -26.28
N PRO A 21 14.53 7.67 -25.68
CA PRO A 21 13.74 7.75 -24.45
C PRO A 21 14.49 7.41 -23.13
N HIS A 22 15.82 7.38 -23.15
CA HIS A 22 16.61 7.26 -21.92
C HIS A 22 16.55 8.57 -21.11
N PRO A 23 16.44 8.56 -19.79
CA PRO A 23 16.28 9.76 -18.97
C PRO A 23 17.59 10.54 -18.73
N GLU A 24 18.74 10.08 -19.25
CA GLU A 24 20.08 10.61 -18.94
C GLU A 24 20.19 12.14 -19.15
N MET A 25 19.59 12.67 -20.22
CA MET A 25 19.62 14.11 -20.49
C MET A 25 18.96 14.90 -19.36
N TYR A 26 17.81 14.45 -18.87
CA TYR A 26 17.12 15.12 -17.77
C TYR A 26 17.85 14.93 -16.44
N TRP A 27 18.37 13.72 -16.15
CA TRP A 27 19.21 13.48 -14.98
C TRP A 27 20.43 14.38 -14.96
N LYS A 28 21.04 14.61 -16.11
CA LYS A 28 22.19 15.51 -16.24
C LYS A 28 21.82 16.96 -15.95
N CYS A 29 20.66 17.41 -16.42
CA CYS A 29 20.13 18.74 -16.11
C CYS A 29 19.84 18.88 -14.60
N ILE A 30 19.10 17.95 -14.02
CA ILE A 30 18.72 17.94 -12.58
C ILE A 30 19.98 17.97 -11.71
N SER A 31 20.94 17.09 -11.99
CA SER A 31 22.22 17.03 -11.27
C SER A 31 23.02 18.31 -11.40
N LYS A 32 23.07 18.92 -12.60
CA LYS A 32 23.82 20.16 -12.85
C LYS A 32 23.19 21.36 -12.15
N MET A 33 21.87 21.37 -11.99
CA MET A 33 21.15 22.39 -11.21
C MET A 33 21.26 22.18 -9.70
N GLY A 34 21.61 20.97 -9.24
CA GLY A 34 21.70 20.65 -7.81
C GLY A 34 20.34 20.63 -7.10
N VAL A 35 19.27 20.31 -7.84
CA VAL A 35 17.90 20.21 -7.34
C VAL A 35 17.45 18.75 -7.32
N LEU A 36 16.34 18.48 -6.59
CA LEU A 36 15.74 17.16 -6.59
C LEU A 36 14.75 16.99 -7.77
N PRO A 37 14.51 15.76 -8.24
CA PRO A 37 13.51 15.50 -9.28
C PRO A 37 12.13 16.08 -8.96
N GLU A 38 11.66 15.96 -7.74
CA GLU A 38 10.38 16.49 -7.25
C GLU A 38 10.32 18.03 -7.20
N GLU A 39 11.46 18.71 -7.28
CA GLU A 39 11.58 20.17 -7.40
C GLU A 39 11.68 20.62 -8.86
N THR A 40 11.63 19.67 -9.81
CA THR A 40 11.85 19.93 -11.23
C THR A 40 10.57 19.80 -12.05
N LEU A 41 10.28 20.80 -12.87
CA LEU A 41 9.23 20.74 -13.90
C LEU A 41 9.87 20.57 -15.28
N ILE A 42 9.61 19.44 -15.93
CA ILE A 42 10.03 19.16 -17.32
C ILE A 42 8.88 19.54 -18.25
N VAL A 43 9.17 20.40 -19.24
CA VAL A 43 8.22 20.75 -20.31
C VAL A 43 8.62 19.98 -21.56
N GLU A 44 7.70 19.15 -22.09
CA GLU A 44 8.05 18.22 -23.17
C GLU A 44 6.88 17.99 -24.13
N ASP A 45 7.19 17.88 -25.43
CA ASP A 45 6.21 17.73 -26.52
C ASP A 45 6.28 16.36 -27.20
N SER A 46 7.46 15.72 -27.22
CA SER A 46 7.67 14.48 -27.95
C SER A 46 7.32 13.22 -27.14
N PRO A 47 6.80 12.16 -27.77
CA PRO A 47 6.52 10.91 -27.08
C PRO A 47 7.75 10.28 -26.40
N TYR A 48 8.91 10.34 -27.07
CA TYR A 48 10.18 9.83 -26.51
C TYR A 48 10.69 10.68 -25.36
N GLY A 49 10.50 12.00 -25.43
CA GLY A 49 10.83 12.92 -24.35
C GLY A 49 9.93 12.74 -23.14
N LEU A 50 8.62 12.57 -23.36
CA LEU A 50 7.67 12.29 -22.29
C LEU A 50 7.98 10.97 -21.58
N LEU A 51 8.38 9.93 -22.35
CA LEU A 51 8.79 8.65 -21.76
C LEU A 51 10.11 8.80 -20.97
N ALA A 52 11.07 9.58 -21.46
CA ALA A 52 12.29 9.88 -20.73
C ALA A 52 12.01 10.67 -19.45
N ALA A 53 11.18 11.71 -19.52
CA ALA A 53 10.77 12.53 -18.38
C ALA A 53 10.05 11.73 -17.31
N SER A 54 9.14 10.81 -17.68
CA SER A 54 8.39 9.96 -16.72
C SER A 54 9.29 9.03 -15.90
N ARG A 55 10.51 8.79 -16.33
CA ARG A 55 11.50 7.95 -15.62
C ARG A 55 12.37 8.73 -14.64
N THR A 56 12.14 10.03 -14.50
CA THR A 56 12.92 10.89 -13.59
C THR A 56 12.23 11.17 -12.26
N ASN A 57 10.97 10.83 -12.09
CA ASN A 57 10.09 11.25 -10.99
C ASN A 57 9.90 12.78 -10.90
N SER A 58 10.21 13.52 -11.97
CA SER A 58 9.96 14.97 -12.05
C SER A 58 8.51 15.27 -12.44
N HIS A 59 8.06 16.47 -12.14
CA HIS A 59 6.79 16.97 -12.66
C HIS A 59 6.88 17.19 -14.17
N ILE A 60 5.79 16.90 -14.89
CA ILE A 60 5.77 17.01 -16.35
C ILE A 60 4.63 17.94 -16.78
N LEU A 61 4.96 18.94 -17.58
CA LEU A 61 4.03 19.72 -18.38
C LEU A 61 4.09 19.24 -19.82
N ARG A 62 3.12 18.43 -20.23
CA ARG A 62 2.99 18.03 -21.63
C ARG A 62 2.44 19.19 -22.45
N VAL A 63 3.11 19.48 -23.57
CA VAL A 63 2.71 20.48 -24.56
C VAL A 63 2.58 19.84 -25.93
N ALA A 64 1.71 20.34 -26.80
CA ALA A 64 1.56 19.82 -28.16
C ALA A 64 2.38 20.62 -29.18
N ASN A 65 2.64 21.90 -28.88
CA ASN A 65 3.38 22.81 -29.75
C ASN A 65 4.00 23.94 -28.91
N PRO A 66 4.95 24.73 -29.51
CA PRO A 66 5.62 25.79 -28.77
C PRO A 66 4.71 26.87 -28.17
N SER A 67 3.53 27.13 -28.76
CA SER A 67 2.59 28.13 -28.23
C SER A 67 1.92 27.71 -26.92
N ASP A 68 1.95 26.43 -26.57
CA ASP A 68 1.46 25.89 -25.30
C ASP A 68 2.44 26.19 -24.16
N VAL A 69 3.70 26.50 -24.47
CA VAL A 69 4.70 26.96 -23.50
C VAL A 69 4.47 28.45 -23.25
N ASN A 70 3.55 28.75 -22.40
CA ASN A 70 3.20 30.13 -22.04
C ASN A 70 2.98 30.26 -20.53
N VAL A 71 3.09 31.49 -20.02
CA VAL A 71 2.99 31.79 -18.60
C VAL A 71 1.73 31.20 -17.97
N LYS A 72 0.60 31.26 -18.66
CA LYS A 72 -0.69 30.73 -18.15
C LYS A 72 -0.63 29.23 -17.92
N ASN A 73 -0.13 28.45 -18.88
CA ASN A 73 -0.07 26.99 -18.77
C ASN A 73 0.97 26.54 -17.76
N VAL A 74 2.13 27.19 -17.72
CA VAL A 74 3.18 26.92 -16.72
C VAL A 74 2.64 27.26 -15.31
N TYR A 75 2.03 28.42 -15.13
CA TYR A 75 1.49 28.83 -13.83
C TYR A 75 0.36 27.92 -13.34
N LYS A 76 -0.52 27.49 -14.27
CA LYS A 76 -1.56 26.50 -13.96
C LYS A 76 -0.95 25.18 -13.46
N LYS A 77 0.12 24.70 -14.14
CA LYS A 77 0.80 23.47 -13.74
C LYS A 77 1.50 23.61 -12.39
N LEU A 78 2.14 24.75 -12.13
CA LEU A 78 2.75 25.04 -10.82
C LEU A 78 1.69 25.07 -9.73
N GLN A 79 0.54 25.70 -9.95
CA GLN A 79 -0.56 25.69 -8.98
C GLN A 79 -1.12 24.26 -8.73
N GLU A 80 -1.15 23.41 -9.75
CA GLU A 80 -1.51 22.00 -9.59
C GLU A 80 -0.50 21.27 -8.70
N ILE A 81 0.80 21.50 -8.94
CA ILE A 81 1.89 20.94 -8.13
C ILE A 81 1.82 21.45 -6.67
N GLU A 82 1.68 22.76 -6.49
CA GLU A 82 1.54 23.36 -5.15
C GLU A 82 0.32 22.82 -4.40
N LYS A 83 -0.80 22.65 -5.08
CA LYS A 83 -1.99 22.01 -4.47
C LYS A 83 -1.72 20.54 -4.11
N GLN A 84 -1.03 19.79 -4.96
CA GLN A 84 -0.63 18.42 -4.63
C GLN A 84 0.32 18.38 -3.43
N VAL A 85 1.30 19.27 -3.35
CA VAL A 85 2.22 19.39 -2.21
C VAL A 85 1.48 19.85 -0.94
N MET A 86 0.54 20.81 -1.06
CA MET A 86 -0.29 21.25 0.08
C MET A 86 -1.35 20.22 0.52
N MET A 87 -1.70 19.30 -0.38
CA MET A 87 -2.65 18.19 -0.10
C MET A 87 -1.94 16.91 0.37
N THR A 88 -0.61 16.87 0.37
CA THR A 88 0.09 15.74 0.98
C THR A 88 -0.04 15.86 2.49
N THR A 89 -0.76 14.94 3.07
CA THR A 89 -0.84 14.79 4.52
C THR A 89 0.58 14.66 5.07
N PRO A 90 0.96 15.43 6.12
CA PRO A 90 2.27 15.27 6.72
C PRO A 90 2.54 13.81 7.09
N LYS A 91 3.79 13.37 6.94
CA LYS A 91 4.13 11.98 7.25
C LYS A 91 3.81 11.69 8.72
N TRP A 92 2.96 10.69 8.96
CA TRP A 92 2.68 10.20 10.30
C TRP A 92 3.95 9.61 10.90
N LYS A 93 4.26 9.99 12.12
CA LYS A 93 5.44 9.50 12.87
C LYS A 93 5.00 8.93 14.20
N ASP A 94 5.25 7.67 14.39
CA ASP A 94 5.06 6.96 15.65
C ASP A 94 6.07 5.81 15.72
N ASP A 95 7.10 6.00 16.50
CA ASP A 95 8.20 5.02 16.67
C ASP A 95 7.74 3.67 17.25
N LYS A 96 6.50 3.61 17.74
CA LYS A 96 5.90 2.41 18.32
C LYS A 96 4.94 1.68 17.37
N LEU A 97 4.62 2.29 16.22
CA LEU A 97 3.70 1.68 15.28
C LEU A 97 4.25 0.35 14.75
N ASN A 98 3.45 -0.69 14.82
CA ASN A 98 3.72 -1.98 14.22
C ASN A 98 2.84 -2.20 12.99
N VAL A 99 3.43 -2.74 11.93
CA VAL A 99 2.70 -3.22 10.74
C VAL A 99 2.88 -4.73 10.61
N LEU A 100 1.81 -5.49 10.74
CA LEU A 100 1.82 -6.94 10.67
C LEU A 100 1.27 -7.43 9.33
N ILE A 101 2.08 -8.19 8.60
CA ILE A 101 1.73 -8.76 7.28
C ILE A 101 1.83 -10.29 7.34
N PRO A 102 0.72 -11.02 7.50
CA PRO A 102 0.71 -12.47 7.37
C PRO A 102 0.82 -12.85 5.89
N MET A 103 1.93 -13.47 5.50
CA MET A 103 2.21 -13.91 4.13
C MET A 103 2.51 -15.41 4.02
N ALA A 104 2.04 -16.18 4.99
CA ALA A 104 2.28 -17.61 5.11
C ALA A 104 1.21 -18.50 4.43
N GLY A 105 0.29 -17.91 3.68
CA GLY A 105 -0.76 -18.65 2.96
C GLY A 105 -0.20 -19.60 1.90
N ALA A 106 -0.88 -20.70 1.65
CA ALA A 106 -0.44 -21.77 0.73
C ALA A 106 -0.26 -21.30 -0.73
N GLY A 107 -0.92 -20.22 -1.17
CA GLY A 107 -0.78 -19.72 -2.55
C GLY A 107 -1.28 -20.67 -3.64
N SER A 108 -2.07 -21.67 -3.30
CA SER A 108 -2.44 -22.80 -4.16
C SER A 108 -3.09 -22.44 -5.51
N ARG A 109 -3.71 -21.25 -5.60
CA ARG A 109 -4.30 -20.78 -6.87
C ARG A 109 -3.24 -20.43 -7.89
N PHE A 110 -2.18 -19.77 -7.46
CA PHE A 110 -1.03 -19.43 -8.29
C PHE A 110 -0.23 -20.67 -8.70
N GLU A 111 -0.01 -21.59 -7.75
CA GLU A 111 0.65 -22.88 -8.05
C GLU A 111 -0.12 -23.66 -9.13
N LYS A 112 -1.45 -23.77 -9.00
CA LYS A 112 -2.31 -24.43 -10.00
C LYS A 112 -2.29 -23.73 -11.37
N ALA A 113 -2.04 -22.41 -11.39
CA ALA A 113 -1.88 -21.63 -12.61
C ALA A 113 -0.45 -21.67 -13.18
N GLY A 114 0.47 -22.47 -12.60
CA GLY A 114 1.82 -22.70 -13.11
C GLY A 114 2.86 -21.67 -12.67
N TYR A 115 2.57 -20.86 -11.66
CA TYR A 115 3.55 -19.93 -11.10
C TYR A 115 4.58 -20.70 -10.28
N THR A 116 5.87 -20.41 -10.51
CA THR A 116 6.99 -21.13 -9.88
C THR A 116 7.29 -20.63 -8.47
N PHE A 117 7.05 -19.34 -8.22
CA PHE A 117 7.32 -18.73 -6.93
C PHE A 117 6.07 -18.71 -6.04
N PRO A 118 6.22 -18.76 -4.71
CA PRO A 118 5.11 -18.54 -3.79
C PRO A 118 4.53 -17.14 -3.96
N LYS A 119 3.24 -16.98 -3.67
CA LYS A 119 2.49 -15.76 -3.92
C LYS A 119 3.21 -14.45 -3.57
N PRO A 120 3.84 -14.27 -2.38
CA PRO A 120 4.51 -13.02 -2.06
C PRO A 120 5.71 -12.67 -2.94
N LEU A 121 6.26 -13.65 -3.65
CA LEU A 121 7.43 -13.49 -4.52
C LEU A 121 7.07 -13.44 -6.01
N ILE A 122 5.80 -13.47 -6.35
CA ILE A 122 5.35 -13.34 -7.74
C ILE A 122 5.73 -11.95 -8.24
N ASP A 123 6.29 -11.91 -9.44
CA ASP A 123 6.64 -10.66 -10.12
C ASP A 123 5.39 -9.83 -10.44
N VAL A 124 5.41 -8.57 -10.03
CA VAL A 124 4.40 -7.57 -10.33
C VAL A 124 5.10 -6.31 -10.83
N GLU A 125 5.04 -6.07 -12.14
CA GLU A 125 5.70 -4.92 -12.79
C GLU A 125 7.24 -4.86 -12.58
N GLY A 126 7.90 -6.02 -12.44
CA GLY A 126 9.36 -6.13 -12.25
C GLY A 126 9.82 -6.23 -10.79
N GLU A 127 8.88 -6.24 -9.84
CA GLU A 127 9.18 -6.32 -8.41
C GLU A 127 8.40 -7.44 -7.72
N PRO A 128 8.90 -8.03 -6.62
CA PRO A 128 8.12 -9.00 -5.84
C PRO A 128 6.83 -8.39 -5.29
N MET A 129 5.72 -9.12 -5.33
CA MET A 129 4.42 -8.67 -4.81
C MET A 129 4.51 -8.10 -3.39
N ILE A 130 5.27 -8.72 -2.51
CA ILE A 130 5.41 -8.25 -1.12
C ILE A 130 6.09 -6.88 -1.03
N LYS A 131 7.02 -6.56 -1.94
CA LYS A 131 7.62 -5.22 -2.00
C LYS A 131 6.58 -4.19 -2.39
N LEU A 132 5.81 -4.44 -3.45
CA LEU A 132 4.72 -3.57 -3.88
C LEU A 132 3.71 -3.31 -2.74
N VAL A 133 3.30 -4.36 -2.03
CA VAL A 133 2.36 -4.25 -0.91
C VAL A 133 2.94 -3.43 0.24
N SER A 134 4.19 -3.69 0.63
CA SER A 134 4.84 -3.00 1.75
C SER A 134 5.06 -1.51 1.45
N GLU A 135 5.48 -1.18 0.22
CA GLU A 135 5.63 0.20 -0.24
C GLU A 135 4.27 0.91 -0.36
N ASN A 136 3.21 0.20 -0.74
CA ASN A 136 1.85 0.76 -0.81
C ASN A 136 1.27 1.09 0.58
N ILE A 137 1.67 0.37 1.63
CA ILE A 137 1.32 0.70 3.01
C ILE A 137 1.96 2.03 3.42
N ASN A 138 3.19 2.31 3.00
CA ASN A 138 3.90 3.60 3.13
C ASN A 138 3.83 4.21 4.55
N MET A 139 4.07 3.41 5.57
CA MET A 139 4.09 3.83 6.97
C MET A 139 5.50 3.75 7.56
N ASP A 140 5.85 4.72 8.41
CA ASP A 140 7.06 4.66 9.23
C ASP A 140 6.77 3.81 10.47
N ALA A 141 7.14 2.53 10.42
CA ALA A 141 6.72 1.52 11.39
C ALA A 141 7.72 0.36 11.48
N THR A 142 7.62 -0.42 12.55
CA THR A 142 8.27 -1.74 12.60
C THR A 142 7.41 -2.75 11.84
N PHE A 143 7.90 -3.23 10.70
CA PHE A 143 7.23 -4.28 9.94
C PHE A 143 7.49 -5.66 10.56
N ILE A 144 6.43 -6.46 10.63
CA ILE A 144 6.44 -7.84 11.16
C ILE A 144 5.84 -8.73 10.08
N TYR A 145 6.64 -9.64 9.54
CA TYR A 145 6.19 -10.59 8.51
C TYR A 145 6.04 -11.97 9.09
N ILE A 146 4.91 -12.63 8.82
CA ILE A 146 4.73 -14.05 9.16
C ILE A 146 4.88 -14.87 7.88
N VAL A 147 5.88 -15.75 7.85
CA VAL A 147 6.30 -16.47 6.66
C VAL A 147 6.26 -17.99 6.88
N GLN A 148 6.05 -18.76 5.82
CA GLN A 148 6.30 -20.20 5.86
C GLN A 148 7.81 -20.46 6.06
N LYS A 149 8.16 -21.31 7.02
CA LYS A 149 9.55 -21.70 7.28
C LYS A 149 10.24 -22.21 6.02
N SER A 150 9.59 -23.09 5.27
CA SER A 150 10.10 -23.63 4.02
C SER A 150 10.36 -22.54 2.95
N HIS A 151 9.54 -21.48 2.89
CA HIS A 151 9.77 -20.38 1.98
C HIS A 151 10.91 -19.47 2.44
N ARG A 152 11.01 -19.23 3.75
CA ARG A 152 12.10 -18.44 4.34
C ARG A 152 13.46 -18.99 3.97
N GLU A 153 13.66 -20.30 4.19
CA GLU A 153 14.91 -21.00 3.90
C GLU A 153 15.19 -21.07 2.39
N LYS A 154 14.19 -21.51 1.61
CA LYS A 154 14.36 -21.76 0.16
C LYS A 154 14.65 -20.48 -0.64
N TYR A 155 14.01 -19.36 -0.28
CA TYR A 155 14.06 -18.12 -1.06
C TYR A 155 14.82 -16.99 -0.36
N ASN A 156 15.50 -17.28 0.75
CA ASN A 156 16.26 -16.29 1.53
C ASN A 156 15.44 -15.03 1.85
N LEU A 157 14.23 -15.24 2.42
CA LEU A 157 13.30 -14.15 2.69
C LEU A 157 13.86 -13.11 3.67
N ASP A 158 14.82 -13.48 4.53
CA ASP A 158 15.49 -12.54 5.44
C ASP A 158 16.15 -11.39 4.67
N ALA A 159 16.90 -11.72 3.62
CA ALA A 159 17.58 -10.71 2.81
C ALA A 159 16.57 -9.83 2.06
N LEU A 160 15.55 -10.44 1.43
CA LEU A 160 14.52 -9.71 0.70
C LEU A 160 13.72 -8.79 1.62
N LEU A 161 13.20 -9.29 2.73
CA LEU A 161 12.33 -8.52 3.63
C LEU A 161 13.10 -7.41 4.35
N ASN A 162 14.38 -7.61 4.69
CA ASN A 162 15.22 -6.54 5.22
C ASN A 162 15.58 -5.48 4.16
N LEU A 163 15.61 -5.83 2.88
CA LEU A 163 15.76 -4.85 1.80
C LEU A 163 14.48 -4.01 1.62
N VAL A 164 13.32 -4.64 1.71
CA VAL A 164 12.00 -3.99 1.58
C VAL A 164 11.66 -3.13 2.81
N SER A 165 11.91 -3.67 4.00
CA SER A 165 11.59 -3.04 5.29
C SER A 165 12.75 -3.24 6.25
N PRO A 166 13.76 -2.35 6.24
CA PRO A 166 14.95 -2.48 7.08
C PRO A 166 14.61 -2.61 8.57
N GLY A 167 15.17 -3.61 9.23
CA GLY A 167 14.93 -3.88 10.65
C GLY A 167 13.61 -4.60 10.95
N CYS A 168 12.93 -5.13 9.95
CA CYS A 168 11.69 -5.90 10.12
C CYS A 168 11.90 -7.12 11.02
N LYS A 169 10.79 -7.60 11.60
CA LYS A 169 10.73 -8.87 12.34
C LYS A 169 10.15 -9.95 11.45
N ILE A 170 10.69 -11.16 11.56
CA ILE A 170 10.22 -12.30 10.76
C ILE A 170 9.82 -13.41 11.73
N VAL A 171 8.54 -13.79 11.66
CA VAL A 171 7.96 -14.88 12.44
C VAL A 171 7.73 -16.07 11.51
N GLU A 172 8.17 -17.23 11.91
CA GLU A 172 7.99 -18.46 11.13
C GLU A 172 6.69 -19.18 11.52
N VAL A 173 6.07 -19.77 10.52
CA VAL A 173 5.02 -20.78 10.73
C VAL A 173 5.41 -22.06 9.98
N ASP A 174 5.19 -23.18 10.61
CA ASP A 174 5.36 -24.51 9.99
C ASP A 174 3.99 -25.10 9.68
N GLY A 175 3.68 -25.22 8.40
CA GLY A 175 2.40 -25.73 7.91
C GLY A 175 1.27 -24.68 7.85
N ILE A 176 0.03 -25.18 7.82
CA ILE A 176 -1.17 -24.37 7.66
C ILE A 176 -1.87 -24.24 9.02
N THR A 177 -2.21 -22.99 9.38
CA THR A 177 -2.97 -22.69 10.59
C THR A 177 -4.48 -22.78 10.33
N GLU A 178 -5.28 -22.70 11.39
CA GLU A 178 -6.75 -22.71 11.33
C GLU A 178 -7.36 -21.39 10.83
N GLY A 179 -6.57 -20.54 10.17
CA GLY A 179 -7.01 -19.28 9.57
C GLY A 179 -6.10 -18.10 9.90
N ALA A 180 -6.38 -16.97 9.25
CA ALA A 180 -5.52 -15.78 9.32
C ALA A 180 -5.39 -15.22 10.73
N ALA A 181 -6.45 -15.24 11.55
CA ALA A 181 -6.38 -14.76 12.94
C ALA A 181 -5.46 -15.63 13.81
N VAL A 182 -5.45 -16.95 13.61
CA VAL A 182 -4.50 -17.84 14.30
C VAL A 182 -3.07 -17.56 13.82
N THR A 183 -2.89 -17.35 12.52
CA THR A 183 -1.56 -17.00 11.96
C THR A 183 -1.03 -15.71 12.60
N THR A 184 -1.84 -14.65 12.68
CA THR A 184 -1.41 -13.35 13.22
C THR A 184 -1.03 -13.43 14.70
N LEU A 185 -1.63 -14.30 15.49
CA LEU A 185 -1.29 -14.53 16.90
C LEU A 185 0.11 -15.17 17.09
N LEU A 186 0.71 -15.76 16.06
CA LEU A 186 2.11 -16.22 16.13
C LEU A 186 3.09 -15.06 16.37
N ALA A 187 2.70 -13.83 15.99
CA ALA A 187 3.46 -12.62 16.26
C ALA A 187 3.15 -11.99 17.63
N LYS A 188 2.45 -12.69 18.53
CA LYS A 188 1.98 -12.17 19.82
C LYS A 188 3.07 -11.51 20.65
N GLU A 189 4.30 -12.02 20.64
CA GLU A 189 5.44 -11.45 21.36
C GLU A 189 5.77 -10.00 20.95
N TYR A 190 5.49 -9.63 19.68
CA TYR A 190 5.74 -8.29 19.14
C TYR A 190 4.55 -7.35 19.26
N ILE A 191 3.32 -7.89 19.22
CA ILE A 191 2.09 -7.09 19.11
C ILE A 191 1.25 -7.02 20.38
N ASN A 192 1.50 -7.88 21.38
CA ASN A 192 0.73 -7.87 22.64
C ASN A 192 1.23 -6.77 23.59
N ASN A 193 1.03 -5.54 23.21
CA ASN A 193 1.46 -4.36 23.98
C ASN A 193 0.52 -3.18 23.68
N ASP A 194 0.78 -2.02 24.32
CA ASP A 194 -0.02 -0.80 24.14
C ASP A 194 0.35 0.03 22.90
N SER A 195 1.20 -0.49 22.03
CA SER A 195 1.57 0.18 20.78
C SER A 195 0.50 0.01 19.71
N PRO A 196 0.32 1.01 18.82
CA PRO A 196 -0.59 0.87 17.69
C PRO A 196 -0.17 -0.27 16.75
N LEU A 197 -1.17 -0.93 16.18
CA LEU A 197 -1.00 -2.04 15.26
C LEU A 197 -1.82 -1.81 13.99
N VAL A 198 -1.16 -1.85 12.84
CA VAL A 198 -1.82 -1.99 11.53
C VAL A 198 -1.59 -3.41 11.03
N MET A 199 -2.62 -4.07 10.61
CA MET A 199 -2.53 -5.36 9.92
C MET A 199 -2.94 -5.20 8.47
N ALA A 200 -2.21 -5.83 7.57
CA ALA A 200 -2.50 -5.77 6.15
C ALA A 200 -2.35 -7.15 5.48
N ASN A 201 -3.23 -7.44 4.53
CA ASN A 201 -3.06 -8.59 3.66
C ASN A 201 -1.81 -8.41 2.77
N SER A 202 -1.21 -9.51 2.34
CA SER A 202 0.01 -9.53 1.51
C SER A 202 -0.27 -9.55 -0.01
N ASP A 203 -1.51 -9.29 -0.44
CA ASP A 203 -1.97 -9.54 -1.81
C ASP A 203 -2.98 -8.51 -2.31
N GLN A 204 -2.70 -7.25 -2.04
CA GLN A 204 -3.55 -6.13 -2.47
C GLN A 204 -2.74 -4.88 -2.74
N PHE A 205 -3.27 -4.02 -3.60
CA PHE A 205 -2.80 -2.66 -3.82
C PHE A 205 -4.00 -1.72 -3.74
N ILE A 206 -3.87 -0.60 -3.03
CA ILE A 206 -4.95 0.37 -2.87
C ILE A 206 -4.46 1.79 -3.17
N GLU A 207 -5.35 2.62 -3.68
CA GLU A 207 -5.09 4.04 -3.88
C GLU A 207 -5.57 4.81 -2.64
N TRP A 208 -4.62 5.20 -1.78
CA TRP A 208 -4.92 5.83 -0.50
C TRP A 208 -3.78 6.73 -0.01
N ASP A 209 -4.08 7.54 1.01
CA ASP A 209 -3.08 8.21 1.84
C ASP A 209 -3.06 7.55 3.23
N SER A 210 -2.02 6.76 3.49
CA SER A 210 -1.84 6.06 4.77
C SER A 210 -1.66 7.03 5.95
N ASN A 211 -1.08 8.21 5.70
CA ASN A 211 -0.90 9.22 6.73
C ASN A 211 -2.24 9.86 7.12
N GLU A 212 -3.09 10.20 6.13
CA GLU A 212 -4.45 10.68 6.37
C GLU A 212 -5.26 9.66 7.19
N PHE A 213 -5.16 8.39 6.84
CA PHE A 213 -5.79 7.32 7.62
C PHE A 213 -5.34 7.35 9.09
N MET A 214 -4.03 7.41 9.35
CA MET A 214 -3.48 7.42 10.71
C MET A 214 -3.90 8.67 11.48
N TYR A 215 -3.88 9.85 10.85
CA TYR A 215 -4.37 11.09 11.45
C TYR A 215 -5.84 10.98 11.82
N LYS A 216 -6.68 10.46 10.92
CA LYS A 216 -8.11 10.28 11.17
C LYS A 216 -8.39 9.32 12.32
N MET A 217 -7.64 8.22 12.45
CA MET A 217 -7.78 7.29 13.58
C MET A 217 -7.38 7.96 14.90
N SER A 218 -6.32 8.76 14.91
CA SER A 218 -5.86 9.51 16.07
C SER A 218 -6.85 10.62 16.47
N GLU A 219 -7.28 11.47 15.54
CA GLU A 219 -8.21 12.58 15.79
C GLU A 219 -9.56 12.11 16.35
N THR A 220 -10.05 10.98 15.86
CA THR A 220 -11.32 10.42 16.31
C THR A 220 -11.20 9.59 17.58
N ASN A 221 -9.99 9.45 18.13
CA ASN A 221 -9.68 8.61 19.29
C ASN A 221 -10.33 7.23 19.18
N SER A 222 -10.17 6.62 18.00
CA SER A 222 -10.77 5.32 17.69
C SER A 222 -9.95 4.19 18.30
N ASP A 223 -10.62 3.21 18.90
CA ASP A 223 -9.97 1.98 19.40
C ASP A 223 -9.52 1.07 18.25
N GLY A 224 -10.23 1.13 17.10
CA GLY A 224 -9.88 0.40 15.89
C GLY A 224 -10.36 1.09 14.63
N GLY A 225 -9.78 0.68 13.50
CA GLY A 225 -10.10 1.22 12.19
C GLY A 225 -10.10 0.15 11.10
N ILE A 226 -10.96 0.30 10.13
CA ILE A 226 -11.11 -0.62 9.00
C ILE A 226 -11.04 0.19 7.70
N VAL A 227 -10.10 -0.12 6.83
CA VAL A 227 -10.07 0.49 5.49
C VAL A 227 -11.10 -0.22 4.62
N THR A 228 -11.96 0.56 3.97
CA THR A 228 -13.14 0.07 3.25
C THR A 228 -13.26 0.67 1.86
N PHE A 229 -14.05 0.03 1.01
CA PHE A 229 -14.44 0.50 -0.31
C PHE A 229 -15.86 0.02 -0.65
N LYS A 230 -16.47 0.58 -1.70
CA LYS A 230 -17.83 0.18 -2.10
C LYS A 230 -17.78 -1.09 -2.95
N ALA A 231 -18.38 -2.17 -2.44
CA ALA A 231 -18.57 -3.43 -3.15
C ALA A 231 -19.69 -4.26 -2.50
N THR A 232 -20.23 -5.21 -3.28
CA THR A 232 -21.33 -6.10 -2.82
C THR A 232 -21.04 -7.58 -3.06
N HIS A 233 -19.90 -7.90 -3.70
CA HIS A 233 -19.56 -9.28 -4.01
C HIS A 233 -19.14 -10.06 -2.75
N PRO A 234 -19.73 -11.24 -2.46
CA PRO A 234 -19.53 -11.98 -1.22
C PRO A 234 -18.11 -12.57 -1.01
N LYS A 235 -17.18 -12.27 -1.89
CA LYS A 235 -15.76 -12.63 -1.66
C LYS A 235 -15.08 -11.78 -0.59
N TRP A 236 -15.70 -10.64 -0.21
CA TRP A 236 -15.17 -9.67 0.74
C TRP A 236 -15.73 -9.85 2.14
N SER A 237 -15.09 -9.22 3.12
CA SER A 237 -15.69 -8.92 4.41
C SER A 237 -16.43 -7.59 4.34
N PHE A 238 -17.39 -7.37 5.23
CA PHE A 238 -18.26 -6.19 5.21
C PHE A 238 -18.38 -5.58 6.60
N ALA A 239 -18.59 -4.25 6.65
CA ALA A 239 -18.87 -3.52 7.87
C ALA A 239 -20.22 -2.81 7.80
N LYS A 240 -21.00 -2.82 8.88
CA LYS A 240 -22.23 -2.08 9.03
C LYS A 240 -21.99 -0.92 10.00
N LEU A 241 -22.48 0.26 9.66
CA LEU A 241 -22.31 1.46 10.46
C LEU A 241 -23.62 1.90 11.12
N ASP A 242 -23.49 2.59 12.26
CA ASP A 242 -24.58 3.37 12.85
C ASP A 242 -24.70 4.77 12.22
N GLU A 243 -25.63 5.57 12.69
CA GLU A 243 -25.86 6.96 12.25
C GLU A 243 -24.70 7.92 12.57
N ASN A 244 -23.82 7.54 13.52
CA ASN A 244 -22.64 8.31 13.92
C ASN A 244 -21.36 7.88 13.19
N GLY A 245 -21.47 6.88 12.28
CA GLY A 245 -20.37 6.35 11.50
C GLY A 245 -19.46 5.39 12.29
N TYR A 246 -19.94 4.81 13.38
CA TYR A 246 -19.24 3.73 14.08
C TYR A 246 -19.68 2.36 13.54
N VAL A 247 -18.72 1.45 13.46
CA VAL A 247 -18.99 0.07 13.06
C VAL A 247 -19.78 -0.63 14.18
N THR A 248 -20.94 -1.19 13.82
CA THR A 248 -21.81 -1.95 14.73
C THR A 248 -21.70 -3.45 14.55
N GLU A 249 -21.28 -3.89 13.37
CA GLU A 249 -21.14 -5.29 13.01
C GLU A 249 -20.16 -5.44 11.84
N VAL A 250 -19.37 -6.50 11.84
CA VAL A 250 -18.63 -6.96 10.68
C VAL A 250 -18.98 -8.38 10.32
N ALA A 251 -18.96 -8.73 9.04
CA ALA A 251 -19.25 -10.09 8.57
C ALA A 251 -18.26 -10.50 7.48
N GLU A 252 -17.71 -11.70 7.63
CA GLU A 252 -16.83 -12.30 6.63
C GLU A 252 -17.65 -13.02 5.56
N LYS A 253 -17.40 -12.72 4.29
CA LYS A 253 -18.05 -13.36 3.13
C LYS A 253 -19.59 -13.30 3.13
N ASN A 254 -20.15 -12.35 3.86
CA ASN A 254 -21.58 -12.13 3.94
C ASN A 254 -21.89 -10.63 3.77
N PRO A 255 -22.50 -10.21 2.65
CA PRO A 255 -22.79 -8.81 2.36
C PRO A 255 -23.91 -8.26 3.25
N ILE A 256 -23.55 -7.77 4.45
CA ILE A 256 -24.50 -7.10 5.37
C ILE A 256 -24.67 -5.61 5.05
N SER A 257 -23.89 -5.08 4.10
CA SER A 257 -23.90 -3.71 3.61
C SER A 257 -23.22 -3.64 2.25
N ASP A 258 -23.03 -2.43 1.70
CA ASP A 258 -22.18 -2.14 0.54
C ASP A 258 -20.76 -1.68 0.92
N ILE A 259 -20.42 -1.72 2.22
CA ILE A 259 -19.13 -1.27 2.76
C ILE A 259 -18.23 -2.51 2.94
N ALA A 260 -17.45 -2.82 1.91
CA ALA A 260 -16.52 -3.94 1.91
C ALA A 260 -15.16 -3.54 2.51
N THR A 261 -14.48 -4.48 3.17
CA THR A 261 -13.15 -4.22 3.73
C THR A 261 -12.05 -4.58 2.72
N VAL A 262 -10.97 -3.82 2.71
CA VAL A 262 -9.81 -4.10 1.84
C VAL A 262 -8.79 -5.05 2.48
N GLY A 263 -8.98 -5.44 3.76
CA GLY A 263 -8.01 -6.26 4.48
C GLY A 263 -6.86 -5.45 5.11
N ILE A 264 -7.08 -4.16 5.38
CA ILE A 264 -6.22 -3.31 6.22
C ILE A 264 -7.00 -2.90 7.45
N TYR A 265 -6.43 -3.19 8.62
CA TYR A 265 -7.07 -3.04 9.92
C TYR A 265 -6.13 -2.35 10.90
N TYR A 266 -6.63 -1.36 11.62
CA TYR A 266 -5.93 -0.63 12.66
C TYR A 266 -6.49 -0.98 14.04
N TRP A 267 -5.59 -1.06 15.03
CA TRP A 267 -5.89 -1.16 16.44
C TRP A 267 -5.05 -0.13 17.19
N SER A 268 -5.67 0.67 18.04
CA SER A 268 -4.95 1.66 18.85
C SER A 268 -3.96 1.00 19.82
N LYS A 269 -4.23 -0.26 20.16
CA LYS A 269 -3.35 -1.12 20.97
C LYS A 269 -3.34 -2.53 20.38
N GLY A 270 -2.15 -3.06 20.13
CA GLY A 270 -1.99 -4.43 19.67
C GLY A 270 -2.49 -5.46 20.70
N SER A 271 -2.40 -5.13 21.99
CA SER A 271 -2.95 -5.97 23.07
C SER A 271 -4.48 -6.14 23.00
N ASP A 272 -5.21 -5.13 22.53
CA ASP A 272 -6.65 -5.26 22.30
C ASP A 272 -6.94 -6.27 21.18
N TYR A 273 -6.19 -6.18 20.06
CA TYR A 273 -6.31 -7.19 19.01
C TYR A 273 -6.07 -8.60 19.53
N VAL A 274 -4.98 -8.82 20.26
CA VAL A 274 -4.64 -10.15 20.81
C VAL A 274 -5.75 -10.66 21.72
N LYS A 275 -6.24 -9.82 22.66
CA LYS A 275 -7.35 -10.15 23.55
C LYS A 275 -8.57 -10.63 22.77
N TYR A 276 -9.03 -9.86 21.81
CA TYR A 276 -10.27 -10.13 21.09
C TYR A 276 -10.12 -11.28 20.08
N ALA A 277 -8.95 -11.47 19.50
CA ALA A 277 -8.67 -12.63 18.66
C ALA A 277 -8.68 -13.93 19.47
N GLU A 278 -8.09 -13.95 20.67
CA GLU A 278 -8.13 -15.09 21.57
C GLU A 278 -9.57 -15.39 22.04
N GLN A 279 -10.36 -14.36 22.39
CA GLN A 279 -11.78 -14.54 22.74
C GLN A 279 -12.61 -15.14 21.59
N MET A 280 -12.42 -14.65 20.37
CA MET A 280 -13.09 -15.18 19.17
C MET A 280 -12.75 -16.67 18.96
N ILE A 281 -11.47 -17.02 19.13
CA ILE A 281 -10.99 -18.41 18.97
C ILE A 281 -11.56 -19.30 20.08
N GLU A 282 -11.55 -18.84 21.34
CA GLU A 282 -12.12 -19.57 22.47
C GLU A 282 -13.61 -19.83 22.29
N LYS A 283 -14.37 -18.84 21.80
CA LYS A 283 -15.78 -18.99 21.42
C LYS A 283 -15.99 -19.83 20.16
N ASN A 284 -14.92 -20.23 19.48
CA ASN A 284 -14.94 -20.99 18.22
C ASN A 284 -15.78 -20.33 17.10
N VAL A 285 -15.71 -19.00 16.99
CA VAL A 285 -16.41 -18.23 15.94
C VAL A 285 -15.66 -18.35 14.63
N ARG A 286 -16.17 -19.18 13.71
CA ARG A 286 -15.54 -19.51 12.42
C ARG A 286 -16.43 -19.14 11.25
N VAL A 287 -15.80 -18.86 10.13
CA VAL A 287 -16.44 -18.78 8.81
C VAL A 287 -15.73 -19.77 7.90
N ASN A 288 -16.48 -20.67 7.23
CA ASN A 288 -15.92 -21.74 6.40
C ASN A 288 -14.80 -22.56 7.09
N ASN A 289 -14.97 -22.87 8.37
CA ASN A 289 -14.02 -23.58 9.24
C ASN A 289 -12.68 -22.85 9.51
N GLU A 290 -12.58 -21.56 9.16
CA GLU A 290 -11.39 -20.76 9.40
C GLU A 290 -11.67 -19.58 10.36
N PHE A 291 -10.64 -19.15 11.09
CA PHE A 291 -10.65 -17.92 11.89
C PHE A 291 -10.11 -16.75 11.07
N TYR A 292 -11.00 -15.85 10.65
CA TYR A 292 -10.64 -14.64 9.91
C TYR A 292 -10.33 -13.47 10.83
N VAL A 293 -9.54 -12.50 10.32
CA VAL A 293 -9.15 -11.31 11.10
C VAL A 293 -10.31 -10.33 11.26
N CYS A 294 -11.10 -10.09 10.21
CA CYS A 294 -12.19 -9.10 10.25
C CYS A 294 -13.21 -9.38 11.38
N PRO A 295 -13.70 -10.59 11.60
CA PRO A 295 -14.66 -10.89 12.67
C PRO A 295 -14.17 -10.61 14.10
N VAL A 296 -12.88 -10.46 14.34
CA VAL A 296 -12.30 -10.08 15.63
C VAL A 296 -12.89 -8.76 16.15
N PHE A 297 -13.23 -7.83 15.24
CA PHE A 297 -13.85 -6.57 15.62
C PHE A 297 -15.22 -6.74 16.29
N ASN A 298 -15.97 -7.80 16.03
CA ASN A 298 -17.25 -8.04 16.72
C ASN A 298 -17.07 -8.25 18.23
N GLU A 299 -15.96 -8.89 18.64
CA GLU A 299 -15.64 -9.04 20.07
C GLU A 299 -15.34 -7.68 20.72
N ALA A 300 -14.60 -6.84 20.03
CA ALA A 300 -14.28 -5.49 20.49
C ALA A 300 -15.54 -4.59 20.56
N ILE A 301 -16.40 -4.67 19.56
CA ILE A 301 -17.67 -3.92 19.51
C ILE A 301 -18.58 -4.33 20.67
N GLN A 302 -18.66 -5.63 21.00
CA GLN A 302 -19.42 -6.11 22.15
C GLN A 302 -18.91 -5.56 23.49
N ASP A 303 -17.59 -5.32 23.60
CA ASP A 303 -16.95 -4.69 24.75
C ASP A 303 -17.04 -3.14 24.73
N GLY A 304 -17.78 -2.55 23.78
CA GLY A 304 -18.01 -1.11 23.69
C GLY A 304 -16.87 -0.31 23.04
N LYS A 305 -15.95 -0.99 22.36
CA LYS A 305 -14.86 -0.32 21.61
C LYS A 305 -15.40 0.45 20.41
N LYS A 306 -14.79 1.59 20.14
CA LYS A 306 -15.16 2.51 19.05
C LYS A 306 -14.37 2.17 17.80
N ILE A 307 -15.01 1.56 16.82
CA ILE A 307 -14.42 1.17 15.55
C ILE A 307 -14.95 2.09 14.45
N ARG A 308 -14.09 2.63 13.61
CA ARG A 308 -14.44 3.46 12.46
C ARG A 308 -13.97 2.89 11.15
N THR A 309 -14.53 3.39 10.05
CA THR A 309 -14.06 3.08 8.69
C THR A 309 -13.31 4.25 8.08
N TYR A 310 -12.42 3.92 7.17
CA TYR A 310 -11.77 4.84 6.24
C TYR A 310 -12.05 4.37 4.81
N GLU A 311 -12.88 5.11 4.08
CA GLU A 311 -13.30 4.73 2.74
C GLU A 311 -12.27 5.19 1.70
N ILE A 312 -11.88 4.27 0.82
CA ILE A 312 -11.04 4.53 -0.35
C ILE A 312 -11.85 4.33 -1.63
N GLN A 313 -11.34 4.85 -2.74
CA GLN A 313 -12.02 4.75 -4.05
C GLN A 313 -11.63 3.49 -4.81
N THR A 314 -10.35 3.13 -4.80
CA THR A 314 -9.82 2.09 -5.67
C THR A 314 -9.05 1.04 -4.88
N MET A 315 -9.40 -0.22 -5.10
CA MET A 315 -8.73 -1.39 -4.56
C MET A 315 -8.48 -2.41 -5.67
N TRP A 316 -7.25 -2.89 -5.73
CA TRP A 316 -6.81 -3.94 -6.66
C TRP A 316 -6.43 -5.18 -5.85
N GLY A 317 -7.17 -6.27 -6.05
CA GLY A 317 -6.77 -7.57 -5.53
C GLY A 317 -5.57 -8.11 -6.32
N LEU A 318 -4.66 -8.77 -5.62
CA LEU A 318 -3.52 -9.49 -6.20
C LEU A 318 -3.53 -10.97 -5.76
N GLY A 319 -4.63 -11.40 -5.15
CA GLY A 319 -4.76 -12.70 -4.48
C GLY A 319 -5.01 -13.89 -5.40
N THR A 320 -5.35 -13.64 -6.67
CA THR A 320 -5.53 -14.67 -7.70
C THR A 320 -4.84 -14.26 -9.00
N PRO A 321 -4.49 -15.21 -9.90
CA PRO A 321 -3.96 -14.89 -11.23
C PRO A 321 -4.87 -13.96 -12.02
N GLU A 322 -6.18 -14.12 -11.91
CA GLU A 322 -7.18 -13.28 -12.57
C GLU A 322 -7.14 -11.85 -12.06
N ASP A 323 -7.16 -11.66 -10.72
CA ASP A 323 -7.08 -10.35 -10.10
C ASP A 323 -5.76 -9.65 -10.45
N LEU A 324 -4.62 -10.38 -10.43
CA LEU A 324 -3.32 -9.87 -10.84
C LEU A 324 -3.32 -9.40 -12.30
N ASN A 325 -3.92 -10.17 -13.21
CA ASN A 325 -4.05 -9.78 -14.62
C ASN A 325 -4.87 -8.50 -14.78
N VAL A 326 -5.93 -8.30 -14.01
CA VAL A 326 -6.71 -7.07 -14.01
C VAL A 326 -5.82 -5.89 -13.59
N TYR A 327 -5.06 -6.04 -12.50
CA TYR A 327 -4.13 -5.02 -12.03
C TYR A 327 -3.06 -4.66 -13.07
N LEU A 328 -2.41 -5.65 -13.69
CA LEU A 328 -1.37 -5.44 -14.70
C LEU A 328 -1.90 -4.73 -15.96
N ASN A 329 -3.18 -4.89 -16.27
CA ASN A 329 -3.81 -4.23 -17.41
C ASN A 329 -4.46 -2.88 -17.09
N ARG A 330 -4.47 -2.42 -15.82
CA ARG A 330 -5.16 -1.18 -15.37
C ARG A 330 -4.76 0.09 -16.13
N LYS A 331 -3.51 0.14 -16.64
CA LYS A 331 -3.00 1.28 -17.41
C LYS A 331 -3.45 1.30 -18.88
N ARG A 332 -4.21 0.30 -19.33
CA ARG A 332 -4.71 0.21 -20.70
C ARG A 332 -6.12 0.81 -20.87
N TYR A 333 -6.74 1.18 -19.78
CA TYR A 333 -8.04 1.85 -19.70
C TYR A 333 -7.85 3.22 -19.02
#